data_896516ce2bb5a82eca8663ac51557b61
#
_entry.id   896516ce2bb5a82eca8663ac51557b61
#
_cell.length_a   1.000
_cell.length_b   1.000
_cell.length_c   1.000
_cell.angle_alpha   90.00
_cell.angle_beta   90.00
_cell.angle_gamma   90.00
#
_symmetry.space_group_name_H-M   'P 1'
#
loop_
_entity.id
_entity.type
_entity.pdbx_description
1 polymer ?
#
loop_
_entity_poly.entity_id
_entity_poly.type
_entity_poly.pdbx_seq_one_letter_code
_entity_poly.pdbx_strand_id
1 'polypeptide(L)'
;TLSSSSAASDVYKRQGKHFTINRMLTFDSVKLRLDREQSLSYMEFNYMILQAYDFLELSKKENCVLQIGGSDQWGNIVNGVELIKRYSNKQSYGLTTPLITLATGAKMGKSENGAIWLDEKFLSAYDYWQFWRNTDDRDVVKFLKNFTDIEIEDIKKVENNNINDLKILLANKTTSMLHGNEAAKNSEQAAKEAFSGNSLGSSLPSVKVNSQNIDNKLDICLLYTSDAADEED
;
A
#
# COMPACT_ATOMS: atom_id res chain seq x y z
N THR A 1 -7.47 14.64 -40.30
CA THR A 1 -6.47 13.60 -40.00
C THR A 1 -6.58 13.24 -38.53
N LEU A 2 -7.24 12.13 -38.25
CA LEU A 2 -7.28 11.51 -36.92
C LEU A 2 -5.84 11.18 -36.52
N SER A 3 -5.28 11.93 -35.56
CA SER A 3 -4.07 11.50 -34.89
C SER A 3 -4.42 10.20 -34.17
N SER A 4 -4.04 9.07 -34.76
CA SER A 4 -4.11 7.79 -34.09
C SER A 4 -3.34 7.93 -32.79
N SER A 5 -3.96 7.67 -31.64
CA SER A 5 -3.23 7.57 -30.39
C SER A 5 -2.16 6.51 -30.60
N SER A 6 -0.91 6.95 -30.66
CA SER A 6 0.23 6.11 -31.07
C SER A 6 0.37 4.86 -30.18
N ALA A 7 0.09 5.00 -28.88
CA ALA A 7 0.18 3.91 -27.92
C ALA A 7 -0.82 2.77 -28.16
N ALA A 8 -2.10 3.06 -28.39
CA ALA A 8 -3.11 2.04 -28.66
C ALA A 8 -2.87 1.34 -29.99
N SER A 9 -2.41 2.08 -31.03
CA SER A 9 -2.06 1.51 -32.34
C SER A 9 -0.82 0.60 -32.24
N ASP A 10 0.15 0.93 -31.41
CA ASP A 10 1.36 0.13 -31.20
C ASP A 10 1.06 -1.14 -30.41
N VAL A 11 0.25 -1.06 -29.35
CA VAL A 11 -0.19 -2.25 -28.59
C VAL A 11 -0.91 -3.23 -29.52
N TYR A 12 -1.84 -2.77 -30.33
CA TYR A 12 -2.61 -3.65 -31.20
C TYR A 12 -1.76 -4.22 -32.37
N LYS A 13 -1.07 -3.37 -33.11
CA LYS A 13 -0.40 -3.78 -34.37
C LYS A 13 0.96 -4.41 -34.14
N ARG A 14 1.73 -3.94 -33.16
CA ARG A 14 3.12 -4.38 -32.99
C ARG A 14 3.27 -5.45 -31.91
N GLN A 15 2.47 -5.40 -30.87
CA GLN A 15 2.65 -6.26 -29.69
C GLN A 15 1.61 -7.38 -29.61
N GLY A 16 0.34 -7.11 -29.97
CA GLY A 16 -0.74 -8.09 -29.89
C GLY A 16 -0.41 -9.41 -30.58
N LYS A 17 0.36 -9.38 -31.67
CA LYS A 17 0.83 -10.59 -32.38
C LYS A 17 1.75 -11.50 -31.54
N HIS A 18 2.34 -11.00 -30.47
CA HIS A 18 3.22 -11.77 -29.59
C HIS A 18 2.49 -12.46 -28.45
N PHE A 19 1.22 -12.15 -28.25
CA PHE A 19 0.37 -12.74 -27.20
C PHE A 19 -0.69 -13.66 -27.80
N THR A 20 -0.94 -14.76 -27.13
CA THR A 20 -2.04 -15.66 -27.50
C THR A 20 -3.13 -15.60 -26.43
N ILE A 21 -4.39 -15.50 -26.86
CA ILE A 21 -5.53 -15.45 -25.95
C ILE A 21 -5.54 -16.69 -25.05
N ASN A 22 -5.28 -17.86 -25.59
CA ASN A 22 -5.24 -19.12 -24.83
C ASN A 22 -4.29 -19.02 -23.62
N ARG A 23 -3.12 -18.43 -23.81
CA ARG A 23 -2.17 -18.22 -22.73
C ARG A 23 -2.64 -17.14 -21.74
N MET A 24 -3.20 -16.04 -22.23
CA MET A 24 -3.71 -14.96 -21.36
C MET A 24 -4.82 -15.49 -20.45
N LEU A 25 -5.62 -16.45 -20.91
CA LEU A 25 -6.68 -17.09 -20.10
C LEU A 25 -6.14 -18.03 -19.01
N THR A 26 -4.88 -18.46 -19.08
CA THR A 26 -4.30 -19.35 -18.05
C THR A 26 -3.75 -18.65 -16.83
N PHE A 27 -3.60 -17.33 -16.85
CA PHE A 27 -3.10 -16.59 -15.71
C PHE A 27 -4.14 -16.51 -14.59
N ASP A 28 -3.69 -16.69 -13.36
CA ASP A 28 -4.57 -16.76 -12.18
C ASP A 28 -5.49 -15.53 -12.06
N SER A 29 -5.00 -14.33 -12.41
CA SER A 29 -5.80 -13.10 -12.40
C SER A 29 -7.02 -13.14 -13.32
N VAL A 30 -6.95 -13.91 -14.42
CA VAL A 30 -8.04 -14.12 -15.38
C VAL A 30 -8.83 -15.36 -15.03
N LYS A 31 -8.13 -16.49 -14.86
CA LYS A 31 -8.73 -17.79 -14.61
C LYS A 31 -9.64 -17.80 -13.39
N LEU A 32 -9.18 -17.25 -12.26
CA LEU A 32 -9.97 -17.18 -11.01
C LEU A 32 -11.26 -16.37 -11.17
N ARG A 33 -11.27 -15.34 -12.01
CA ARG A 33 -12.49 -14.56 -12.30
C ARG A 33 -13.46 -15.35 -13.17
N LEU A 34 -12.94 -16.03 -14.20
CA LEU A 34 -13.77 -16.89 -15.07
C LEU A 34 -14.36 -18.05 -14.29
N ASP A 35 -13.56 -18.72 -13.45
CA ASP A 35 -14.01 -19.83 -12.61
C ASP A 35 -15.08 -19.42 -11.59
N ARG A 36 -15.07 -18.14 -11.17
CA ARG A 36 -16.06 -17.55 -10.25
C ARG A 36 -17.22 -16.85 -10.95
N GLU A 37 -17.31 -16.94 -12.27
CA GLU A 37 -18.29 -16.22 -13.08
C GLU A 37 -18.33 -14.69 -12.84
N GLN A 38 -17.18 -14.13 -12.44
CA GLN A 38 -17.05 -12.70 -12.23
C GLN A 38 -16.78 -11.98 -13.55
N SER A 39 -17.37 -10.80 -13.72
CA SER A 39 -17.15 -10.00 -14.92
C SER A 39 -15.66 -9.64 -15.07
N LEU A 40 -15.15 -9.75 -16.29
CA LEU A 40 -13.82 -9.34 -16.69
C LEU A 40 -13.98 -8.40 -17.90
N SER A 41 -13.68 -7.13 -17.69
CA SER A 41 -13.77 -6.16 -18.78
C SER A 41 -12.63 -6.38 -19.78
N TYR A 42 -12.84 -5.93 -21.02
CA TYR A 42 -11.81 -5.95 -22.06
C TYR A 42 -10.55 -5.20 -21.64
N MET A 43 -10.69 -4.09 -20.94
CA MET A 43 -9.57 -3.30 -20.46
C MET A 43 -8.76 -4.06 -19.40
N GLU A 44 -9.41 -4.68 -18.44
CA GLU A 44 -8.76 -5.51 -17.42
C GLU A 44 -8.04 -6.70 -18.03
N PHE A 45 -8.64 -7.35 -19.02
CA PHE A 45 -8.02 -8.46 -19.76
C PHE A 45 -6.76 -8.02 -20.52
N ASN A 46 -6.78 -6.85 -21.14
CA ASN A 46 -5.64 -6.33 -21.88
C ASN A 46 -4.58 -5.63 -21.01
N TYR A 47 -4.85 -5.37 -19.74
CA TYR A 47 -3.92 -4.69 -18.84
C TYR A 47 -2.52 -5.33 -18.83
N MET A 48 -2.45 -6.67 -18.84
CA MET A 48 -1.18 -7.39 -18.89
C MET A 48 -0.33 -7.08 -20.12
N ILE A 49 -0.95 -6.76 -21.26
CA ILE A 49 -0.24 -6.37 -22.49
C ILE A 49 0.33 -4.96 -22.34
N LEU A 50 -0.43 -4.05 -21.72
CA LEU A 50 0.02 -2.67 -21.49
C LEU A 50 1.24 -2.65 -20.57
N GLN A 51 1.19 -3.36 -19.43
CA GLN A 51 2.33 -3.45 -18.52
C GLN A 51 3.53 -4.16 -19.15
N ALA A 52 3.30 -5.19 -19.97
CA ALA A 52 4.38 -5.83 -20.73
C ALA A 52 5.08 -4.86 -21.68
N TYR A 53 4.31 -3.97 -22.30
CA TYR A 53 4.86 -2.94 -23.17
C TYR A 53 5.69 -1.90 -22.41
N ASP A 54 5.21 -1.47 -21.26
CA ASP A 54 5.96 -0.54 -20.41
C ASP A 54 7.33 -1.13 -20.04
N PHE A 55 7.37 -2.41 -19.67
CA PHE A 55 8.63 -3.10 -19.36
C PHE A 55 9.54 -3.18 -20.60
N LEU A 56 9.00 -3.46 -21.79
CA LEU A 56 9.77 -3.44 -23.03
C LEU A 56 10.37 -2.05 -23.31
N GLU A 57 9.59 -0.97 -23.14
CA GLU A 57 10.07 0.39 -23.37
C GLU A 57 11.13 0.80 -22.35
N LEU A 58 10.95 0.46 -21.07
CA LEU A 58 11.95 0.67 -20.03
C LEU A 58 13.24 -0.14 -20.32
N SER A 59 13.10 -1.38 -20.81
CA SER A 59 14.25 -2.18 -21.20
C SER A 59 15.03 -1.55 -22.37
N LYS A 60 14.33 -0.90 -23.31
CA LYS A 60 14.98 -0.23 -24.45
C LYS A 60 15.65 1.09 -24.07
N LYS A 61 14.95 1.92 -23.28
CA LYS A 61 15.36 3.30 -22.99
C LYS A 61 16.31 3.40 -21.81
N GLU A 62 16.05 2.59 -20.77
CA GLU A 62 16.73 2.69 -19.47
C GLU A 62 17.57 1.44 -19.15
N ASN A 63 17.69 0.48 -20.10
CA ASN A 63 18.32 -0.81 -19.84
C ASN A 63 17.76 -1.56 -18.62
N CYS A 64 16.48 -1.37 -18.34
CA CYS A 64 15.81 -2.07 -17.25
C CYS A 64 15.72 -3.58 -17.55
N VAL A 65 16.30 -4.42 -16.71
CA VAL A 65 16.38 -5.88 -16.92
C VAL A 65 15.58 -6.68 -15.89
N LEU A 66 15.08 -6.04 -14.84
CA LEU A 66 14.34 -6.69 -13.75
C LEU A 66 13.06 -5.91 -13.44
N GLN A 67 11.93 -6.62 -13.40
CA GLN A 67 10.67 -6.11 -12.88
C GLN A 67 10.29 -6.86 -11.61
N ILE A 68 9.96 -6.11 -10.55
CA ILE A 68 9.57 -6.66 -9.23
C ILE A 68 8.11 -6.29 -8.94
N GLY A 69 7.36 -7.19 -8.31
CA GLY A 69 5.99 -6.94 -7.89
C GLY A 69 5.48 -7.92 -6.85
N GLY A 70 4.22 -7.76 -6.44
CA GLY A 70 3.52 -8.76 -5.66
C GLY A 70 3.18 -10.01 -6.50
N SER A 71 2.86 -11.11 -5.84
CA SER A 71 2.50 -12.36 -6.52
C SER A 71 1.29 -12.22 -7.46
N ASP A 72 0.40 -11.27 -7.19
CA ASP A 72 -0.73 -10.92 -8.05
C ASP A 72 -0.31 -10.28 -9.39
N GLN A 73 0.92 -9.77 -9.48
CA GLN A 73 1.51 -9.16 -10.68
C GLN A 73 2.24 -10.17 -11.58
N TRP A 74 2.33 -11.44 -11.18
CA TRP A 74 3.11 -12.45 -11.91
C TRP A 74 2.74 -12.53 -13.39
N GLY A 75 1.44 -12.61 -13.71
CA GLY A 75 0.97 -12.66 -15.09
C GLY A 75 1.42 -11.46 -15.92
N ASN A 76 1.35 -10.26 -15.37
CA ASN A 76 1.78 -9.03 -16.04
C ASN A 76 3.30 -9.03 -16.27
N ILE A 77 4.08 -9.37 -15.24
CA ILE A 77 5.55 -9.36 -15.26
C ILE A 77 6.08 -10.37 -16.26
N VAL A 78 5.59 -11.61 -16.24
CA VAL A 78 6.09 -12.68 -17.12
C VAL A 78 5.78 -12.38 -18.60
N ASN A 79 4.65 -11.73 -18.88
CA ASN A 79 4.34 -11.26 -20.24
C ASN A 79 5.35 -10.22 -20.72
N GLY A 80 5.81 -9.33 -19.84
CA GLY A 80 6.87 -8.36 -20.16
C GLY A 80 8.20 -9.03 -20.47
N VAL A 81 8.62 -9.98 -19.62
CA VAL A 81 9.86 -10.76 -19.84
C VAL A 81 9.84 -11.46 -21.21
N GLU A 82 8.70 -12.07 -21.56
CA GLU A 82 8.58 -12.75 -22.85
C GLU A 82 8.50 -11.81 -24.04
N LEU A 83 7.82 -10.68 -23.88
CA LEU A 83 7.76 -9.68 -24.93
C LEU A 83 9.16 -9.14 -25.26
N ILE A 84 9.97 -8.83 -24.24
CA ILE A 84 11.36 -8.39 -24.41
C ILE A 84 12.15 -9.45 -25.15
N LYS A 85 12.06 -10.72 -24.74
CA LYS A 85 12.75 -11.83 -25.39
C LYS A 85 12.36 -11.97 -26.87
N ARG A 86 11.05 -11.92 -27.16
CA ARG A 86 10.52 -12.10 -28.55
C ARG A 86 10.82 -10.89 -29.43
N TYR A 87 10.84 -9.68 -28.88
CA TYR A 87 11.02 -8.44 -29.64
C TYR A 87 12.47 -8.12 -29.88
N SER A 88 13.34 -8.26 -28.87
CA SER A 88 14.73 -7.79 -28.89
C SER A 88 15.77 -8.88 -28.68
N ASN A 89 15.34 -10.12 -28.43
CA ASN A 89 16.19 -11.26 -28.06
C ASN A 89 17.09 -10.98 -26.83
N LYS A 90 16.69 -10.01 -25.98
CA LYS A 90 17.40 -9.69 -24.73
C LYS A 90 16.85 -10.53 -23.58
N GLN A 91 17.74 -10.82 -22.62
CA GLN A 91 17.36 -11.47 -21.36
C GLN A 91 16.84 -10.41 -20.39
N SER A 92 15.70 -10.70 -19.76
CA SER A 92 15.14 -9.95 -18.64
C SER A 92 14.57 -10.89 -17.60
N TYR A 93 14.27 -10.38 -16.43
CA TYR A 93 13.88 -11.16 -15.25
C TYR A 93 12.63 -10.58 -14.60
N GLY A 94 11.84 -11.45 -13.98
CA GLY A 94 10.73 -11.08 -13.11
C GLY A 94 10.95 -11.66 -11.72
N LEU A 95 10.65 -10.88 -10.69
CA LEU A 95 10.66 -11.32 -9.30
C LEU A 95 9.33 -10.96 -8.65
N THR A 96 8.70 -11.92 -7.99
CA THR A 96 7.50 -11.62 -7.19
C THR A 96 7.69 -12.03 -5.75
N THR A 97 7.08 -11.25 -4.86
CA THR A 97 7.00 -11.55 -3.43
C THR A 97 5.57 -11.92 -3.05
N PRO A 98 5.36 -12.74 -2.01
CA PRO A 98 4.02 -12.93 -1.47
C PRO A 98 3.37 -11.59 -1.10
N LEU A 99 2.04 -11.50 -1.26
CA LEU A 99 1.30 -10.31 -0.84
C LEU A 99 1.36 -10.15 0.68
N ILE A 100 1.51 -8.92 1.13
CA ILE A 100 1.42 -8.60 2.55
C ILE A 100 -0.06 -8.61 2.93
N THR A 101 -0.43 -9.60 3.75
CA THR A 101 -1.78 -9.76 4.27
C THR A 101 -1.79 -9.58 5.77
N LEU A 102 -2.90 -9.12 6.30
CA LEU A 102 -3.18 -9.12 7.73
C LEU A 102 -3.45 -10.55 8.22
N ALA A 103 -3.36 -10.79 9.53
CA ALA A 103 -3.72 -12.07 10.16
C ALA A 103 -5.17 -12.50 9.89
N THR A 104 -6.04 -11.56 9.54
CA THR A 104 -7.41 -11.80 9.08
C THR A 104 -7.51 -12.34 7.66
N GLY A 105 -6.41 -12.37 6.90
CA GLY A 105 -6.39 -12.69 5.46
C GLY A 105 -6.66 -11.50 4.54
N ALA A 106 -7.05 -10.36 5.07
CA ALA A 106 -7.26 -9.15 4.27
C ALA A 106 -5.93 -8.60 3.73
N LYS A 107 -5.95 -7.96 2.54
CA LYS A 107 -4.77 -7.27 2.01
C LYS A 107 -4.48 -6.03 2.84
N MET A 108 -3.22 -5.84 3.24
CA MET A 108 -2.80 -4.62 3.92
C MET A 108 -2.94 -3.39 3.00
N GLY A 109 -3.32 -2.24 3.57
CA GLY A 109 -3.45 -0.96 2.85
C GLY A 109 -4.75 -0.79 2.05
N LYS A 110 -5.70 -1.75 2.16
CA LYS A 110 -7.05 -1.64 1.62
C LYS A 110 -8.03 -1.99 2.74
N SER A 111 -8.20 -1.09 3.70
CA SER A 111 -9.20 -1.23 4.76
C SER A 111 -10.51 -0.55 4.32
N GLU A 112 -11.62 -0.97 4.94
CA GLU A 112 -12.91 -0.28 4.81
C GLU A 112 -12.84 1.18 5.29
N ASN A 113 -11.82 1.49 6.11
CA ASN A 113 -11.56 2.82 6.67
C ASN A 113 -10.58 3.66 5.83
N GLY A 114 -10.31 3.27 4.58
CA GLY A 114 -9.42 4.01 3.69
C GLY A 114 -7.96 3.54 3.69
N ALA A 115 -7.13 4.26 2.96
CA ALA A 115 -5.70 4.00 2.85
C ALA A 115 -4.93 4.63 4.03
N ILE A 116 -3.83 4.01 4.42
CA ILE A 116 -2.91 4.61 5.39
C ILE A 116 -1.98 5.56 4.63
N TRP A 117 -2.23 6.84 4.80
CA TRP A 117 -1.47 7.87 4.12
C TRP A 117 -0.09 8.07 4.75
N LEU A 118 0.90 8.31 3.90
CA LEU A 118 2.27 8.60 4.34
C LEU A 118 2.53 10.10 4.47
N ASP A 119 1.75 10.94 3.79
CA ASP A 119 1.84 12.39 3.90
C ASP A 119 1.10 12.86 5.16
N GLU A 120 1.80 13.62 6.00
CA GLU A 120 1.29 14.16 7.28
C GLU A 120 0.07 15.08 7.10
N LYS A 121 -0.13 15.63 5.89
CA LYS A 121 -1.32 16.44 5.56
C LYS A 121 -2.61 15.63 5.53
N PHE A 122 -2.53 14.32 5.25
CA PHE A 122 -3.67 13.43 5.15
C PHE A 122 -3.80 12.50 6.36
N LEU A 123 -2.71 12.21 7.07
CA LEU A 123 -2.71 11.40 8.28
C LEU A 123 -1.62 11.92 9.22
N SER A 124 -2.01 12.37 10.42
CA SER A 124 -1.04 12.91 11.38
C SER A 124 -0.02 11.84 11.81
N ALA A 125 1.18 12.29 12.23
CA ALA A 125 2.21 11.38 12.76
C ALA A 125 1.69 10.56 13.97
N TYR A 126 0.80 11.14 14.78
CA TYR A 126 0.15 10.44 15.89
C TYR A 126 -0.78 9.33 15.41
N ASP A 127 -1.65 9.60 14.43
CA ASP A 127 -2.59 8.60 13.90
C ASP A 127 -1.84 7.50 13.15
N TYR A 128 -0.77 7.84 12.42
CA TYR A 128 0.13 6.89 11.80
C TYR A 128 0.80 5.99 12.85
N TRP A 129 1.28 6.56 13.97
CA TRP A 129 1.82 5.81 15.09
C TRP A 129 0.78 4.90 15.73
N GLN A 130 -0.45 5.39 15.95
CA GLN A 130 -1.57 4.61 16.49
C GLN A 130 -1.96 3.44 15.58
N PHE A 131 -1.94 3.62 14.27
CA PHE A 131 -2.17 2.53 13.33
C PHE A 131 -1.23 1.35 13.58
N TRP A 132 0.07 1.61 13.70
CA TRP A 132 1.05 0.56 13.98
C TRP A 132 0.94 0.01 15.39
N ARG A 133 0.62 0.84 16.36
CA ARG A 133 0.40 0.44 17.76
C ARG A 133 -0.80 -0.51 17.91
N ASN A 134 -1.82 -0.37 17.06
CA ASN A 134 -3.04 -1.17 17.06
C ASN A 134 -2.96 -2.41 16.15
N THR A 135 -1.78 -2.76 15.65
CA THR A 135 -1.54 -3.97 14.86
C THR A 135 -1.97 -5.22 15.65
N ASP A 136 -2.57 -6.20 14.96
CA ASP A 136 -2.89 -7.52 15.54
C ASP A 136 -1.61 -8.20 16.05
N ASP A 137 -1.68 -8.84 17.22
CA ASP A 137 -0.53 -9.48 17.86
C ASP A 137 0.21 -10.45 16.95
N ARG A 138 -0.54 -11.19 16.12
CA ARG A 138 -0.02 -12.18 15.17
C ARG A 138 0.78 -11.56 14.01
N ASP A 139 0.58 -10.29 13.74
CA ASP A 139 1.24 -9.58 12.63
C ASP A 139 2.48 -8.78 13.07
N VAL A 140 2.64 -8.51 14.37
CA VAL A 140 3.67 -7.60 14.90
C VAL A 140 5.07 -8.01 14.46
N VAL A 141 5.46 -9.27 14.70
CA VAL A 141 6.83 -9.75 14.34
C VAL A 141 7.04 -9.74 12.82
N LYS A 142 6.00 -10.09 12.04
CA LYS A 142 6.04 -10.03 10.59
C LYS A 142 6.26 -8.60 10.10
N PHE A 143 5.58 -7.65 10.72
CA PHE A 143 5.68 -6.24 10.33
C PHE A 143 6.98 -5.59 10.81
N LEU A 144 7.53 -5.97 11.97
CA LEU A 144 8.88 -5.59 12.36
C LEU A 144 9.90 -6.00 11.29
N LYS A 145 9.80 -7.22 10.75
CA LYS A 145 10.69 -7.71 9.69
C LYS A 145 10.52 -7.00 8.34
N ASN A 146 9.31 -6.56 8.01
CA ASN A 146 9.00 -6.02 6.69
C ASN A 146 9.02 -4.49 6.60
N PHE A 147 8.79 -3.80 7.73
CA PHE A 147 8.56 -2.36 7.74
C PHE A 147 9.52 -1.59 8.65
N THR A 148 10.55 -2.24 9.17
CA THR A 148 11.58 -1.55 9.96
C THR A 148 12.98 -1.86 9.46
N ASP A 149 13.93 -1.03 9.86
CA ASP A 149 15.35 -1.17 9.60
C ASP A 149 16.09 -2.03 10.64
N ILE A 150 15.33 -2.72 11.53
CA ILE A 150 15.90 -3.56 12.57
C ILE A 150 16.44 -4.85 11.93
N GLU A 151 17.68 -5.21 12.26
CA GLU A 151 18.28 -6.46 11.80
C GLU A 151 17.48 -7.68 12.27
N ILE A 152 17.33 -8.68 11.39
CA ILE A 152 16.53 -9.88 11.68
C ILE A 152 17.01 -10.60 12.94
N GLU A 153 18.33 -10.59 13.17
CA GLU A 153 18.93 -11.17 14.38
C GLU A 153 18.46 -10.46 15.66
N ASP A 154 18.29 -9.14 15.63
CA ASP A 154 17.85 -8.37 16.78
C ASP A 154 16.33 -8.55 17.01
N ILE A 155 15.54 -8.67 15.93
CA ILE A 155 14.12 -9.02 16.05
C ILE A 155 13.97 -10.39 16.74
N LYS A 156 14.77 -11.40 16.37
CA LYS A 156 14.71 -12.73 16.99
C LYS A 156 15.04 -12.71 18.50
N LYS A 157 15.88 -11.78 18.96
CA LYS A 157 16.19 -11.64 20.39
C LYS A 157 15.02 -11.10 21.19
N VAL A 158 14.18 -10.29 20.57
CA VAL A 158 13.07 -9.61 21.25
C VAL A 158 11.69 -10.20 20.93
N GLU A 159 11.58 -11.09 19.95
CA GLU A 159 10.27 -11.62 19.48
C GLU A 159 9.44 -12.33 20.56
N ASN A 160 10.10 -12.80 21.63
CA ASN A 160 9.44 -13.43 22.79
C ASN A 160 9.17 -12.45 23.95
N ASN A 161 9.46 -11.17 23.78
CA ASN A 161 9.18 -10.16 24.79
C ASN A 161 7.67 -9.86 24.86
N ASN A 162 7.29 -8.97 25.79
CA ASN A 162 5.92 -8.54 25.90
C ASN A 162 5.40 -7.96 24.58
N ILE A 163 4.27 -8.45 24.10
CA ILE A 163 3.69 -8.05 22.80
C ILE A 163 3.41 -6.55 22.74
N ASN A 164 3.04 -5.92 23.85
CA ASN A 164 2.81 -4.50 23.90
C ASN A 164 4.08 -3.69 23.67
N ASP A 165 5.23 -4.17 24.18
CA ASP A 165 6.53 -3.52 23.96
C ASP A 165 6.95 -3.66 22.50
N LEU A 166 6.67 -4.81 21.87
CA LEU A 166 6.91 -5.01 20.45
C LEU A 166 6.04 -4.11 19.57
N LYS A 167 4.79 -3.89 19.95
CA LYS A 167 3.89 -2.95 19.26
C LYS A 167 4.38 -1.49 19.38
N ILE A 168 4.86 -1.10 20.54
CA ILE A 168 5.47 0.22 20.75
C ILE A 168 6.74 0.33 19.91
N LEU A 169 7.59 -0.69 19.91
CA LEU A 169 8.80 -0.73 19.08
C LEU A 169 8.46 -0.58 17.58
N LEU A 170 7.47 -1.33 17.10
CA LEU A 170 7.00 -1.25 15.72
C LEU A 170 6.52 0.16 15.38
N ALA A 171 5.62 0.72 16.19
CA ALA A 171 5.08 2.06 15.98
C ALA A 171 6.16 3.15 16.01
N ASN A 172 7.09 3.07 16.97
CA ASN A 172 8.19 4.03 17.07
C ASN A 172 9.13 3.95 15.86
N LYS A 173 9.50 2.75 15.42
CA LYS A 173 10.41 2.56 14.31
C LYS A 173 9.80 3.02 12.99
N THR A 174 8.57 2.60 12.68
CA THR A 174 7.88 2.99 11.44
C THR A 174 7.63 4.50 11.39
N THR A 175 7.19 5.11 12.50
CA THR A 175 6.96 6.54 12.57
C THR A 175 8.28 7.34 12.49
N SER A 176 9.32 6.85 13.16
CA SER A 176 10.66 7.47 13.10
C SER A 176 11.23 7.47 11.67
N MET A 177 11.04 6.39 10.92
CA MET A 177 11.50 6.27 9.53
C MET A 177 10.76 7.25 8.59
N LEU A 178 9.48 7.51 8.84
CA LEU A 178 8.65 8.35 7.97
C LEU A 178 8.64 9.82 8.38
N HIS A 179 8.40 10.09 9.66
CA HIS A 179 8.16 11.44 10.21
C HIS A 179 9.31 11.95 11.12
N GLY A 180 10.33 11.12 11.33
CA GLY A 180 11.48 11.47 12.16
C GLY A 180 11.33 11.07 13.64
N ASN A 181 12.48 11.05 14.34
CA ASN A 181 12.56 10.56 15.72
C ASN A 181 11.76 11.41 16.72
N GLU A 182 11.66 12.71 16.49
CA GLU A 182 10.93 13.62 17.37
C GLU A 182 9.43 13.36 17.29
N ALA A 183 8.88 13.21 16.08
CA ALA A 183 7.48 12.88 15.87
C ALA A 183 7.10 11.53 16.51
N ALA A 184 7.95 10.52 16.40
CA ALA A 184 7.73 9.22 17.04
C ALA A 184 7.68 9.34 18.58
N LYS A 185 8.62 10.08 19.19
CA LYS A 185 8.65 10.30 20.64
C LYS A 185 7.42 11.07 21.13
N ASN A 186 7.05 12.13 20.41
CA ASN A 186 5.87 12.93 20.75
C ASN A 186 4.59 12.10 20.67
N SER A 187 4.47 11.25 19.65
CA SER A 187 3.32 10.35 19.47
C SER A 187 3.24 9.30 20.58
N GLU A 188 4.37 8.71 20.96
CA GLU A 188 4.42 7.76 22.10
C GLU A 188 4.05 8.45 23.41
N GLN A 189 4.56 9.65 23.65
CA GLN A 189 4.27 10.43 24.86
C GLN A 189 2.79 10.80 24.93
N ALA A 190 2.22 11.32 23.83
CA ALA A 190 0.81 11.66 23.73
C ALA A 190 -0.08 10.45 24.02
N ALA A 191 0.29 9.28 23.48
CA ALA A 191 -0.45 8.05 23.73
C ALA A 191 -0.39 7.64 25.21
N LYS A 192 0.80 7.74 25.85
CA LYS A 192 0.94 7.44 27.29
C LYS A 192 0.07 8.37 28.14
N GLU A 193 0.04 9.66 27.84
CA GLU A 193 -0.77 10.65 28.54
C GLU A 193 -2.26 10.39 28.39
N ALA A 194 -2.72 10.06 27.16
CA ALA A 194 -4.12 9.76 26.90
C ALA A 194 -4.64 8.54 27.68
N PHE A 195 -3.80 7.53 27.88
CA PHE A 195 -4.19 6.30 28.55
C PHE A 195 -3.87 6.27 30.06
N SER A 196 -3.07 7.23 30.57
CA SER A 196 -2.75 7.28 32.00
C SER A 196 -3.86 7.85 32.89
N GLY A 197 -4.94 8.35 32.31
CA GLY A 197 -6.14 8.83 33.05
C GLY A 197 -5.97 10.09 33.88
N ASN A 198 -4.80 10.75 33.82
CA ASN A 198 -4.47 11.80 34.80
C ASN A 198 -4.52 13.24 34.29
N SER A 199 -4.77 13.49 33.01
CA SER A 199 -5.09 14.83 32.48
C SER A 199 -5.30 14.78 30.96
N LEU A 200 -6.02 15.75 30.40
CA LEU A 200 -5.97 16.09 28.98
C LEU A 200 -4.52 16.51 28.69
N GLY A 201 -3.74 15.61 28.11
CA GLY A 201 -2.33 15.84 27.80
C GLY A 201 -2.17 17.01 26.86
N SER A 202 -1.24 17.92 27.15
CA SER A 202 -0.92 19.09 26.33
C SER A 202 -0.37 18.72 24.94
N SER A 203 -0.01 17.45 24.73
CA SER A 203 0.57 16.88 23.50
C SER A 203 -0.47 16.18 22.59
N LEU A 204 -1.73 16.12 23.01
CA LEU A 204 -2.78 15.53 22.16
C LEU A 204 -3.12 16.45 20.99
N PRO A 205 -3.46 15.88 19.81
CA PRO A 205 -3.99 16.66 18.71
C PRO A 205 -5.17 17.52 19.18
N SER A 206 -5.10 18.83 18.93
CA SER A 206 -6.16 19.75 19.35
C SER A 206 -6.74 20.48 18.15
N VAL A 207 -8.06 20.52 18.06
CA VAL A 207 -8.80 21.30 17.07
C VAL A 207 -9.26 22.60 17.72
N LYS A 208 -8.93 23.75 17.11
CA LYS A 208 -9.45 25.05 17.53
C LYS A 208 -10.85 25.24 16.98
N VAL A 209 -11.84 25.14 17.85
CA VAL A 209 -13.24 25.40 17.48
C VAL A 209 -13.59 26.85 17.81
N ASN A 210 -14.13 27.59 16.83
CA ASN A 210 -14.52 28.98 17.02
C ASN A 210 -15.85 29.02 17.80
N SER A 211 -15.84 29.58 19.01
CA SER A 211 -16.99 29.62 19.92
C SER A 211 -18.23 30.37 19.38
N GLN A 212 -18.06 31.14 18.30
CA GLN A 212 -19.18 31.87 17.66
C GLN A 212 -20.11 30.95 16.83
N ASN A 213 -19.68 29.73 16.52
CA ASN A 213 -20.45 28.77 15.73
C ASN A 213 -21.14 27.69 16.57
N ILE A 214 -21.11 27.81 17.90
CA ILE A 214 -21.63 26.79 18.79
C ILE A 214 -22.64 27.43 19.73
N ASP A 215 -23.90 27.26 19.46
CA ASP A 215 -24.99 27.62 20.38
C ASP A 215 -24.89 26.77 21.66
N ASN A 216 -24.15 27.25 22.65
CA ASN A 216 -24.08 26.82 24.05
C ASN A 216 -24.19 25.31 24.42
N LYS A 217 -24.16 24.39 23.47
CA LYS A 217 -24.03 22.95 23.68
C LYS A 217 -23.01 22.38 22.69
N LEU A 218 -21.81 22.08 23.20
CA LEU A 218 -20.81 21.30 22.47
C LEU A 218 -21.33 19.85 22.41
N ASP A 219 -21.99 19.51 21.31
CA ASP A 219 -22.33 18.12 21.06
C ASP A 219 -21.09 17.43 20.47
N ILE A 220 -20.52 16.46 21.21
CA ILE A 220 -19.36 15.66 20.78
C ILE A 220 -19.60 15.04 19.39
N CYS A 221 -20.85 14.73 19.07
CA CYS A 221 -21.22 14.23 17.74
C CYS A 221 -20.95 15.22 16.60
N LEU A 222 -21.04 16.54 16.84
CA LEU A 222 -20.76 17.58 15.85
C LEU A 222 -19.26 17.69 15.51
N LEU A 223 -18.37 17.38 16.45
CA LEU A 223 -16.92 17.34 16.22
C LEU A 223 -16.51 16.15 15.35
N TYR A 224 -17.24 15.02 15.47
CA TYR A 224 -17.00 13.81 14.65
C TYR A 224 -17.58 13.93 13.23
N THR A 225 -18.64 14.73 13.03
CA THR A 225 -19.29 14.87 11.71
C THR A 225 -18.72 16.00 10.88
N SER A 226 -18.03 16.99 11.47
CA SER A 226 -17.39 18.07 10.71
C SER A 226 -16.15 17.61 9.94
N ASP A 227 -15.49 16.55 10.40
CA ASP A 227 -14.31 15.95 9.72
C ASP A 227 -14.74 15.05 8.54
N ALA A 228 -16.00 14.58 8.53
CA ALA A 228 -16.56 13.76 7.45
C ALA A 228 -17.23 14.58 6.35
N ALA A 229 -17.46 15.87 6.53
CA ALA A 229 -18.15 16.74 5.57
C ALA A 229 -17.21 17.46 4.57
N ASP A 230 -15.90 17.44 4.81
CA ASP A 230 -14.89 18.05 3.93
C ASP A 230 -14.35 17.09 2.83
N GLU A 231 -14.91 15.87 2.72
CA GLU A 231 -14.51 14.90 1.69
C GLU A 231 -15.45 14.83 0.45
N GLU A 232 -16.38 15.77 0.29
CA GLU A 232 -17.19 15.88 -0.94
C GLU A 232 -16.97 17.25 -1.61
N ASP A 233 -15.88 17.35 -2.41
CA ASP A 233 -15.81 18.16 -3.65
C ASP A 233 -14.73 17.63 -4.60
#